data_7d898a9ab841db01872b744806279d5d
#
_entry.id   7d898a9ab841db01872b744806279d5d
#
_cell.length_a   1.000
_cell.length_b   1.000
_cell.length_c   1.000
_cell.angle_alpha   90.00
_cell.angle_beta   90.00
_cell.angle_gamma   90.00
#
_symmetry.space_group_name_H-M   'P 1'
#
loop_
_entity.id
_entity.type
_entity.pdbx_description
1 polymer ?
#
loop_
_entity_poly.entity_id
_entity_poly.type
_entity_poly.pdbx_seq_one_letter_code
_entity_poly.pdbx_strand_id
1 'polypeptide(L)'
;MIKTGVIGYIESGDDQGKYVRIQKLPDDPPSYLVLTAADREFMTDGGDEWVEDYDSLHQFFEEARWVVKWDEEQGGNGDTEEPLT
;
A
#
# COMPACT_ATOMS: atom_id res chain seq x y z
N MET A 1 7.70 -2.06 6.23
CA MET A 1 7.13 -0.70 6.40
C MET A 1 6.01 -0.47 5.39
N ILE A 2 4.92 0.11 5.84
CA ILE A 2 3.78 0.39 4.99
C ILE A 2 3.93 1.79 4.42
N LYS A 3 3.85 1.90 3.09
CA LYS A 3 3.91 3.20 2.42
C LYS A 3 2.54 3.57 1.89
N THR A 4 2.25 4.86 1.84
CA THR A 4 1.00 5.36 1.29
C THR A 4 1.26 6.12 0.01
N GLY A 5 0.27 6.09 -0.90
CA GLY A 5 0.35 6.83 -2.15
C GLY A 5 1.24 6.22 -3.21
N VAL A 6 1.83 5.05 -2.96
CA VAL A 6 2.66 4.37 -3.94
C VAL A 6 2.11 2.98 -4.18
N ILE A 7 2.47 2.41 -5.32
CA ILE A 7 2.02 1.07 -5.69
C ILE A 7 2.96 0.05 -5.10
N GLY A 8 2.40 -1.02 -4.53
CA GLY A 8 3.16 -2.15 -4.05
C GLY A 8 2.77 -3.41 -4.78
N TYR A 9 3.67 -4.37 -4.79
CA TYR A 9 3.42 -5.70 -5.36
C TYR A 9 3.40 -6.70 -4.21
N ILE A 10 2.35 -7.49 -4.12
CA ILE A 10 2.19 -8.47 -3.04
C ILE A 10 2.97 -9.71 -3.42
N GLU A 11 4.13 -9.89 -2.78
CA GLU A 11 5.03 -10.99 -3.08
C GLU A 11 4.59 -12.29 -2.44
N SER A 12 3.92 -12.21 -1.29
CA SER A 12 3.40 -13.40 -0.63
C SER A 12 2.27 -13.01 0.31
N GLY A 13 1.51 -14.02 0.71
CA GLY A 13 0.34 -13.82 1.56
C GLY A 13 -0.92 -13.88 0.74
N ASP A 14 -2.01 -13.39 1.33
CA ASP A 14 -3.28 -13.32 0.63
C ASP A 14 -3.12 -12.41 -0.59
N ASP A 15 -3.80 -12.73 -1.68
CA ASP A 15 -3.75 -11.96 -2.92
C ASP A 15 -2.35 -11.88 -3.53
N GLN A 16 -1.50 -12.86 -3.25
CA GLN A 16 -0.17 -12.92 -3.84
C GLN A 16 -0.25 -12.74 -5.35
N GLY A 17 0.61 -11.89 -5.88
CA GLY A 17 0.64 -11.60 -7.31
C GLY A 17 -0.16 -10.39 -7.72
N LYS A 18 -0.93 -9.82 -6.81
CA LYS A 18 -1.70 -8.60 -7.08
C LYS A 18 -0.93 -7.35 -6.64
N TYR A 19 -1.47 -6.21 -7.02
CA TYR A 19 -0.92 -4.92 -6.65
C TYR A 19 -1.76 -4.31 -5.56
N VAL A 20 -1.13 -3.49 -4.73
CA VAL A 20 -1.79 -2.84 -3.60
C VAL A 20 -1.41 -1.37 -3.58
N ARG A 21 -2.34 -0.54 -3.14
CA ARG A 21 -2.09 0.88 -2.95
C ARG A 21 -2.85 1.30 -1.71
N ILE A 22 -2.17 2.01 -0.83
CA ILE A 22 -2.77 2.51 0.40
C ILE A 22 -3.02 4.00 0.25
N GLN A 23 -4.26 4.40 0.42
CA GLN A 23 -4.64 5.80 0.35
C GLN A 23 -4.95 6.30 1.75
N LYS A 24 -4.23 7.33 2.19
CA LYS A 24 -4.48 7.94 3.48
C LYS A 24 -5.62 8.94 3.33
N LEU A 25 -6.59 8.83 4.21
CA LEU A 25 -7.78 9.70 4.18
C LEU A 25 -7.69 10.77 5.27
N PRO A 26 -8.26 11.96 5.04
CA PRO A 26 -8.08 13.10 5.94
C PRO A 26 -9.03 13.06 7.14
N ASP A 27 -9.04 11.95 7.85
CA ASP A 27 -9.80 11.83 9.09
C ASP A 27 -8.89 12.15 10.28
N ASP A 28 -9.46 12.23 11.46
CA ASP A 28 -8.72 12.52 12.68
C ASP A 28 -9.10 11.50 13.74
N PRO A 29 -8.26 10.47 13.98
CA PRO A 29 -6.99 10.19 13.28
C PRO A 29 -7.21 9.79 11.83
N PRO A 30 -6.17 9.83 11.00
CA PRO A 30 -6.33 9.42 9.61
C PRO A 30 -6.79 7.99 9.48
N SER A 31 -7.71 7.76 8.54
CA SER A 31 -8.08 6.42 8.16
C SER A 31 -7.40 6.06 6.84
N TYR A 32 -7.57 4.82 6.40
CA TYR A 32 -6.84 4.34 5.23
C TYR A 32 -7.74 3.49 4.37
N LEU A 33 -7.55 3.61 3.07
CA LEU A 33 -8.24 2.77 2.10
C LEU A 33 -7.21 1.87 1.46
N VAL A 34 -7.43 0.56 1.56
CA VAL A 34 -6.54 -0.46 1.00
C VAL A 34 -7.14 -0.91 -0.32
N LEU A 35 -6.45 -0.58 -1.41
CA LEU A 35 -6.91 -0.93 -2.75
C LEU A 35 -6.04 -2.04 -3.30
N THR A 36 -6.67 -3.07 -3.89
CA THR A 36 -5.95 -4.15 -4.55
C THR A 36 -6.48 -4.32 -5.95
N ALA A 37 -5.63 -4.76 -6.85
CA ALA A 37 -6.03 -5.00 -8.24
C ALA A 37 -5.06 -5.97 -8.89
N ALA A 38 -5.49 -6.59 -9.99
CA ALA A 38 -4.64 -7.51 -10.71
C ALA A 38 -3.61 -6.80 -11.58
N ASP A 39 -3.83 -5.51 -11.89
CA ASP A 39 -2.92 -4.76 -12.76
C ASP A 39 -2.43 -3.49 -12.06
N ARG A 40 -1.30 -2.96 -12.54
CA ARG A 40 -0.66 -1.80 -11.93
C ARG A 40 -1.48 -0.53 -12.05
N GLU A 41 -2.35 -0.45 -13.03
CA GLU A 41 -3.19 0.73 -13.24
C GLU A 41 -4.48 0.70 -12.43
N PHE A 42 -4.72 -0.41 -11.74
CA PHE A 42 -5.94 -0.59 -10.93
C PHE A 42 -7.19 -0.44 -11.77
N MET A 43 -7.14 -0.95 -13.01
CA MET A 43 -8.24 -0.89 -13.96
C MET A 43 -9.10 -2.16 -13.93
N THR A 44 -8.54 -3.27 -13.46
CA THR A 44 -9.27 -4.53 -13.38
C THR A 44 -9.93 -4.66 -12.03
N ASP A 45 -10.85 -5.60 -11.93
CA ASP A 45 -11.55 -5.86 -10.68
C ASP A 45 -10.55 -6.14 -9.58
N GLY A 46 -10.74 -5.47 -8.48
CA GLY A 46 -9.95 -5.68 -7.29
C GLY A 46 -10.83 -5.49 -6.08
N GLY A 47 -10.20 -5.25 -4.95
CA GLY A 47 -10.92 -5.02 -3.73
C GLY A 47 -10.60 -3.66 -3.16
N ASP A 48 -11.46 -3.21 -2.26
CA ASP A 48 -11.15 -2.09 -1.43
C ASP A 48 -11.57 -2.42 -0.01
N GLU A 49 -10.79 -1.91 0.93
CA GLU A 49 -11.04 -2.16 2.33
C GLU A 49 -10.68 -0.90 3.09
N TRP A 50 -11.62 -0.42 3.90
CA TRP A 50 -11.38 0.75 4.73
C TRP A 50 -10.96 0.30 6.11
N VAL A 51 -9.92 0.95 6.66
CA VAL A 51 -9.50 0.72 8.05
C VAL A 51 -9.43 2.05 8.77
N GLU A 52 -9.76 2.03 10.04
CA GLU A 52 -10.05 3.27 10.77
C GLU A 52 -8.80 4.03 11.21
N ASP A 53 -7.65 3.36 11.35
CA ASP A 53 -6.42 4.01 11.80
C ASP A 53 -5.20 3.19 11.37
N TYR A 54 -4.02 3.71 11.72
CA TYR A 54 -2.77 3.07 11.31
C TYR A 54 -2.58 1.70 11.97
N ASP A 55 -2.96 1.57 13.22
CA ASP A 55 -2.81 0.29 13.92
C ASP A 55 -3.67 -0.77 13.26
N SER A 56 -4.88 -0.42 12.87
CA SER A 56 -5.77 -1.33 12.14
C SER A 56 -5.20 -1.69 10.78
N LEU A 57 -4.56 -0.72 10.10
CA LEU A 57 -3.90 -0.97 8.83
C LEU A 57 -2.76 -1.97 9.01
N HIS A 58 -1.95 -1.77 10.03
CA HIS A 58 -0.84 -2.68 10.32
C HIS A 58 -1.34 -4.09 10.60
N GLN A 59 -2.40 -4.19 11.39
CA GLN A 59 -3.02 -5.47 11.70
C GLN A 59 -3.57 -6.15 10.46
N PHE A 60 -4.17 -5.37 9.55
CA PHE A 60 -4.67 -5.90 8.29
C PHE A 60 -3.55 -6.58 7.50
N PHE A 61 -2.39 -5.92 7.41
CA PHE A 61 -1.23 -6.49 6.71
C PHE A 61 -0.75 -7.77 7.38
N GLU A 62 -0.76 -7.80 8.70
CA GLU A 62 -0.31 -8.98 9.44
C GLU A 62 -1.27 -10.16 9.25
N GLU A 63 -2.56 -9.90 9.29
CA GLU A 63 -3.55 -10.96 9.11
C GLU A 63 -3.53 -11.51 7.69
N ALA A 64 -3.31 -10.65 6.72
CA ALA A 64 -3.18 -11.08 5.33
C ALA A 64 -1.84 -11.73 5.06
N ARG A 65 -0.90 -11.62 5.97
CA ARG A 65 0.46 -12.15 5.82
C ARG A 65 1.16 -11.58 4.60
N TRP A 66 0.92 -10.31 4.32
CA TRP A 66 1.43 -9.66 3.13
C TRP A 66 2.91 -9.33 3.28
N VAL A 67 3.67 -9.72 2.26
CA VAL A 67 5.01 -9.19 2.02
C VAL A 67 4.90 -8.37 0.76
N VAL A 68 5.11 -7.07 0.88
CA VAL A 68 4.85 -6.14 -0.21
C VAL A 68 6.15 -5.47 -0.62
N LYS A 69 6.41 -5.46 -1.92
CA LYS A 69 7.51 -4.72 -2.50
C LYS A 69 6.96 -3.42 -3.03
N TRP A 70 7.31 -2.32 -2.39
CA TRP A 70 6.80 -1.00 -2.75
C TRP A 70 7.61 -0.42 -3.89
N ASP A 71 6.94 0.27 -4.81
CA ASP A 71 7.63 1.00 -5.87
C ASP A 71 8.50 2.08 -5.24
N GLU A 72 9.68 2.33 -5.87
CA GLU A 72 10.53 3.44 -5.49
C GLU A 72 10.25 4.59 -6.43
N GLU A 73 10.20 5.72 -5.91
CA GLU A 73 9.89 6.89 -6.71
C GLU A 73 11.06 7.28 -7.56
N GLN A 74 10.89 7.41 -7.74
CA GLN A 74 11.70 7.89 -8.02
C GLN A 74 12.25 8.41 -7.91
N GLY A 75 12.28 8.41 -7.84
CA GLY A 75 12.82 8.37 -7.60
C GLY A 75 13.38 8.76 -7.47
N GLY A 76 13.32 8.87 -7.64
CA GLY A 76 13.78 8.77 -7.31
C GLY A 76 14.34 9.17 -7.10
N ASN A 77 14.22 9.49 -7.31
CA ASN A 77 14.68 9.57 -6.81
C ASN A 77 15.21 9.70 -6.20
N GLY A 78 15.23 10.17 -6.59
CA GLY A 78 15.41 9.90 -5.78
C GLY A 78 15.94 10.23 -5.15
N ASP A 79 15.98 10.48 -5.25
CA ASP A 79 16.33 10.49 -4.42
C ASP A 79 16.71 10.85 -3.76
N THR A 80 16.63 11.11 -3.96
CA THR A 80 16.71 11.15 -3.11
C THR A 80 17.04 11.58 -2.27
N GLU A 81 16.94 11.73 -2.29
CA GLU A 81 17.00 11.76 -1.31
C GLU A 81 17.23 12.00 -0.51
N GLU A 82 17.23 12.15 -0.72
CA GLU A 82 17.25 12.09 0.24
C GLU A 82 17.36 12.13 0.93
N PRO A 83 17.54 12.36 0.52
CA PRO A 83 17.53 12.19 1.38
C PRO A 83 17.69 12.38 2.08
N LEU A 84 17.38 12.36 1.75
CA LEU A 84 17.25 12.25 2.48
C LEU A 84 17.37 12.34 3.03
N THR A 85 17.28 12.49 2.56
CA THR A 85 17.14 12.28 3.14
C THR A 85 17.18 12.41 3.64
#